data_87a9f76d2055f4162faee5f1bd14324d
#
_entry.id   87a9f76d2055f4162faee5f1bd14324d
#
_cell.length_a   1.000
_cell.length_b   1.000
_cell.length_c   1.000
_cell.angle_alpha   90.00
_cell.angle_beta   90.00
_cell.angle_gamma   90.00
#
_symmetry.space_group_name_H-M   'P 1'
#
loop_
_entity.id
_entity.type
_entity.pdbx_description
1 polymer ?
#
loop_
_entity_poly.entity_id
_entity_poly.type
_entity_poly.pdbx_seq_one_letter_code
_entity_poly.pdbx_strand_id
1 'polypeptide(L)'
;QDVPSQEFTRADRTRYREKVRSCLDVLAKMLRESHFDVEDPKTGMEIEFNLVDEHGRPALKNVAVLGQIADPAFQTELAQYNLEINVPPQELRDQGVQAFERDLRASLNNAEDGANRVGAHLVMIGILPTLVEGHFAPSTISPNPRYQLLSDQILAARGEDILIEISGAERLKTLSETIMPEAACTSTQLHVQV
;
A
#
# COMPACT_ATOMS: atom_id res chain seq x y z
N GLN A 1 -11.01 -0.30 -4.28
CA GLN A 1 -12.14 -0.83 -5.06
C GLN A 1 -12.20 -2.32 -4.92
N ASP A 2 -13.36 -2.86 -4.55
CA ASP A 2 -13.58 -4.30 -4.47
C ASP A 2 -13.50 -4.93 -5.86
N VAL A 3 -12.77 -6.02 -5.95
CA VAL A 3 -12.67 -6.81 -7.17
C VAL A 3 -13.66 -7.97 -7.05
N PRO A 4 -14.75 -7.98 -7.85
CA PRO A 4 -15.84 -8.95 -7.68
C PRO A 4 -15.52 -10.36 -8.21
N SER A 5 -14.40 -10.53 -8.92
CA SER A 5 -14.02 -11.80 -9.53
C SER A 5 -12.54 -12.08 -9.33
N GLN A 6 -12.23 -13.33 -9.01
CA GLN A 6 -10.84 -13.84 -8.93
C GLN A 6 -10.36 -14.43 -10.27
N GLU A 7 -11.25 -14.59 -11.23
CA GLU A 7 -10.91 -15.13 -12.55
C GLU A 7 -11.30 -14.14 -13.66
N PHE A 8 -10.40 -13.96 -14.62
CA PHE A 8 -10.64 -13.13 -15.80
C PHE A 8 -10.62 -13.95 -17.07
N THR A 9 -11.71 -13.88 -17.83
CA THR A 9 -11.85 -14.52 -19.13
C THR A 9 -11.02 -13.81 -20.21
N ARG A 10 -10.85 -14.45 -21.36
CA ARG A 10 -10.24 -13.80 -22.53
C ARG A 10 -11.02 -12.56 -22.98
N ALA A 11 -12.35 -12.59 -22.87
CA ALA A 11 -13.21 -11.45 -23.20
C ALA A 11 -13.00 -10.27 -22.25
N ASP A 12 -12.81 -10.52 -20.94
CA ASP A 12 -12.52 -9.48 -19.95
C ASP A 12 -11.18 -8.80 -20.25
N ARG A 13 -10.15 -9.59 -20.56
CA ARG A 13 -8.82 -9.06 -20.93
C ARG A 13 -8.88 -8.26 -22.24
N THR A 14 -9.73 -8.62 -23.18
CA THR A 14 -9.92 -7.86 -24.41
C THR A 14 -10.59 -6.53 -24.13
N ARG A 15 -11.70 -6.52 -23.38
CA ARG A 15 -12.39 -5.29 -22.96
C ARG A 15 -11.47 -4.35 -22.18
N TYR A 16 -10.64 -4.91 -21.28
CA TYR A 16 -9.67 -4.12 -20.54
C TYR A 16 -8.67 -3.42 -21.46
N ARG A 17 -8.08 -4.15 -22.43
CA ARG A 17 -7.16 -3.56 -23.41
C ARG A 17 -7.82 -2.48 -24.27
N GLU A 18 -9.09 -2.65 -24.65
CA GLU A 18 -9.83 -1.63 -25.40
C GLU A 18 -10.02 -0.36 -24.57
N LYS A 19 -10.39 -0.51 -23.29
CA LYS A 19 -10.49 0.63 -22.36
C LYS A 19 -9.15 1.33 -22.17
N VAL A 20 -8.06 0.58 -21.97
CA VAL A 20 -6.72 1.17 -21.83
C VAL A 20 -6.33 1.98 -23.08
N ARG A 21 -6.60 1.46 -24.29
CA ARG A 21 -6.36 2.21 -25.53
C ARG A 21 -7.16 3.51 -25.57
N SER A 22 -8.45 3.45 -25.26
CA SER A 22 -9.29 4.66 -25.20
C SER A 22 -8.77 5.68 -24.17
N CYS A 23 -8.30 5.23 -23.00
CA CYS A 23 -7.69 6.11 -22.00
C CYS A 23 -6.39 6.75 -22.53
N LEU A 24 -5.56 5.99 -23.23
CA LEU A 24 -4.32 6.51 -23.84
C LEU A 24 -4.62 7.56 -24.93
N ASP A 25 -5.67 7.36 -25.74
CA ASP A 25 -6.09 8.33 -26.75
C ASP A 25 -6.56 9.63 -26.08
N VAL A 26 -7.32 9.53 -24.97
CA VAL A 26 -7.74 10.71 -24.18
C VAL A 26 -6.54 11.42 -23.57
N LEU A 27 -5.61 10.68 -22.94
CA LEU A 27 -4.38 11.25 -22.37
C LEU A 27 -3.55 11.96 -23.44
N ALA A 28 -3.37 11.34 -24.60
CA ALA A 28 -2.66 11.95 -25.71
C ALA A 28 -3.33 13.24 -26.22
N LYS A 29 -4.68 13.31 -26.15
CA LYS A 29 -5.42 14.54 -26.45
C LYS A 29 -5.18 15.60 -25.37
N MET A 30 -5.29 15.24 -24.09
CA MET A 30 -5.03 16.17 -22.98
C MET A 30 -3.64 16.77 -23.04
N LEU A 31 -2.62 15.95 -23.34
CA LEU A 31 -1.23 16.42 -23.50
C LEU A 31 -1.08 17.42 -24.66
N ARG A 32 -1.75 17.17 -25.81
CA ARG A 32 -1.69 18.09 -26.97
C ARG A 32 -2.42 19.40 -26.72
N GLU A 33 -3.51 19.38 -25.96
CA GLU A 33 -4.38 20.52 -25.72
C GLU A 33 -4.09 21.23 -24.38
N SER A 34 -3.07 20.75 -23.63
CA SER A 34 -2.68 21.28 -22.32
C SER A 34 -3.85 21.37 -21.32
N HIS A 35 -4.70 20.34 -21.30
CA HIS A 35 -5.84 20.26 -20.40
C HIS A 35 -5.43 19.74 -19.01
N PHE A 36 -4.54 20.47 -18.35
CA PHE A 36 -4.09 20.19 -16.99
C PHE A 36 -4.35 21.43 -16.13
N ASP A 37 -4.82 21.18 -14.90
CA ASP A 37 -5.00 22.22 -13.91
C ASP A 37 -3.66 22.48 -13.22
N VAL A 38 -3.09 23.66 -13.49
CA VAL A 38 -1.79 24.07 -12.92
C VAL A 38 -1.89 25.31 -12.05
N GLU A 39 -3.10 25.90 -11.90
CA GLU A 39 -3.27 27.16 -11.16
C GLU A 39 -3.08 26.95 -9.65
N ASP A 40 -3.62 25.87 -9.10
CA ASP A 40 -3.57 25.55 -7.68
C ASP A 40 -3.05 24.12 -7.44
N PRO A 41 -1.73 23.88 -7.61
CA PRO A 41 -1.17 22.55 -7.48
C PRO A 41 -1.35 22.00 -6.07
N LYS A 42 -1.87 20.78 -5.98
CA LYS A 42 -2.11 20.07 -4.73
C LYS A 42 -1.08 18.96 -4.54
N THR A 43 -0.76 18.69 -3.29
CA THR A 43 0.09 17.58 -2.89
C THR A 43 -0.69 16.70 -1.93
N GLY A 44 -0.76 15.42 -2.26
CA GLY A 44 -1.24 14.34 -1.39
C GLY A 44 -0.09 13.47 -0.92
N MET A 45 -0.37 12.57 0.00
CA MET A 45 0.61 11.64 0.54
C MET A 45 -0.06 10.31 0.88
N GLU A 46 0.66 9.24 0.65
CA GLU A 46 0.36 7.93 1.24
C GLU A 46 1.50 7.55 2.19
N ILE A 47 1.16 7.02 3.34
CA ILE A 47 2.16 6.52 4.29
C ILE A 47 1.74 5.14 4.73
N GLU A 48 2.65 4.19 4.57
CA GLU A 48 2.50 2.82 5.02
C GLU A 48 3.18 2.62 6.37
N PHE A 49 2.57 1.79 7.20
CA PHE A 49 3.04 1.50 8.56
C PHE A 49 3.12 0.00 8.78
N ASN A 50 4.07 -0.40 9.60
CA ASN A 50 4.08 -1.73 10.18
C ASN A 50 3.35 -1.71 11.53
N LEU A 51 2.62 -2.78 11.81
CA LEU A 51 2.02 -3.06 13.13
C LEU A 51 2.93 -4.03 13.88
N VAL A 52 3.25 -3.70 15.10
CA VAL A 52 4.06 -4.55 15.98
C VAL A 52 3.38 -4.78 17.34
N ASP A 53 3.73 -5.89 18.00
CA ASP A 53 3.37 -6.15 19.40
C ASP A 53 4.33 -5.42 20.36
N GLU A 54 4.11 -5.59 21.67
CA GLU A 54 4.94 -5.02 22.75
C GLU A 54 6.42 -5.44 22.71
N HIS A 55 6.75 -6.48 21.93
CA HIS A 55 8.12 -6.97 21.73
C HIS A 55 8.72 -6.56 20.38
N GLY A 56 8.04 -5.71 19.62
CA GLY A 56 8.45 -5.28 18.30
C GLY A 56 8.30 -6.34 17.21
N ARG A 57 7.53 -7.40 17.44
CA ARG A 57 7.25 -8.46 16.45
C ARG A 57 6.01 -8.10 15.62
N PRO A 58 5.94 -8.55 14.34
CA PRO A 58 4.79 -8.26 13.48
C PRO A 58 3.47 -8.67 14.12
N ALA A 59 2.53 -7.74 14.21
CA ALA A 59 1.18 -7.95 14.74
C ALA A 59 0.17 -8.05 13.58
N LEU A 60 -0.32 -9.26 13.30
CA LEU A 60 -1.28 -9.55 12.22
C LEU A 60 -2.70 -9.05 12.60
N LYS A 61 -2.86 -7.72 12.77
CA LYS A 61 -4.06 -7.11 13.37
C LYS A 61 -4.64 -5.93 12.58
N ASN A 62 -4.25 -5.73 11.33
CA ASN A 62 -4.64 -4.53 10.58
C ASN A 62 -6.17 -4.32 10.53
N VAL A 63 -6.98 -5.35 10.31
CA VAL A 63 -8.45 -5.23 10.30
C VAL A 63 -8.97 -4.80 11.68
N ALA A 64 -8.42 -5.37 12.77
CA ALA A 64 -8.82 -5.02 14.12
C ALA A 64 -8.44 -3.57 14.47
N VAL A 65 -7.25 -3.14 14.06
CA VAL A 65 -6.75 -1.76 14.24
C VAL A 65 -7.63 -0.78 13.48
N LEU A 66 -7.94 -1.06 12.20
CA LEU A 66 -8.83 -0.22 11.39
C LEU A 66 -10.21 -0.04 12.02
N GLY A 67 -10.75 -1.11 12.60
CA GLY A 67 -12.02 -1.05 13.35
C GLY A 67 -11.97 -0.12 14.56
N GLN A 68 -10.79 0.14 15.14
CA GLN A 68 -10.60 1.08 16.25
C GLN A 68 -10.32 2.50 15.79
N ILE A 69 -9.61 2.67 14.68
CA ILE A 69 -9.31 4.00 14.10
C ILE A 69 -10.60 4.65 13.59
N ALA A 70 -11.44 3.87 12.91
CA ALA A 70 -12.73 4.29 12.34
C ALA A 70 -12.62 5.56 11.45
N ASP A 71 -11.50 5.72 10.76
CA ASP A 71 -11.21 6.82 9.83
C ASP A 71 -11.05 6.24 8.41
N PRO A 72 -11.87 6.66 7.42
CA PRO A 72 -11.82 6.16 6.05
C PRO A 72 -10.53 6.52 5.29
N ALA A 73 -9.70 7.40 5.82
CA ALA A 73 -8.37 7.67 5.27
C ALA A 73 -7.41 6.49 5.45
N PHE A 74 -7.68 5.60 6.41
CA PHE A 74 -6.88 4.41 6.65
C PHE A 74 -7.45 3.19 5.95
N GLN A 75 -6.55 2.34 5.42
CA GLN A 75 -6.92 1.07 4.80
C GLN A 75 -5.90 -0.03 5.12
N THR A 76 -6.28 -1.28 4.81
CA THR A 76 -5.35 -2.40 4.89
C THR A 76 -4.36 -2.32 3.75
N GLU A 77 -3.11 -2.73 4.03
CA GLU A 77 -2.11 -3.06 3.03
C GLU A 77 -2.00 -4.57 2.81
N LEU A 78 -1.08 -4.97 1.90
CA LEU A 78 -0.93 -6.36 1.46
C LEU A 78 -0.71 -7.35 2.61
N ALA A 79 0.12 -7.00 3.60
CA ALA A 79 0.33 -7.85 4.76
C ALA A 79 -0.61 -7.49 5.92
N GLN A 80 -1.05 -8.50 6.69
CA GLN A 80 -1.90 -8.30 7.86
C GLN A 80 -1.24 -7.49 8.98
N TYR A 81 0.06 -7.27 8.90
CA TYR A 81 0.83 -6.40 9.79
C TYR A 81 1.14 -5.03 9.17
N ASN A 82 0.48 -4.66 8.07
CA ASN A 82 0.63 -3.36 7.43
C ASN A 82 -0.70 -2.60 7.39
N LEU A 83 -0.59 -1.28 7.50
CA LEU A 83 -1.66 -0.30 7.29
C LEU A 83 -1.15 0.83 6.42
N GLU A 84 -2.06 1.51 5.74
CA GLU A 84 -1.80 2.71 4.96
C GLU A 84 -2.74 3.83 5.36
N ILE A 85 -2.24 5.07 5.39
CA ILE A 85 -3.06 6.27 5.40
C ILE A 85 -2.97 6.98 4.05
N ASN A 86 -4.11 7.35 3.49
CA ASN A 86 -4.24 8.22 2.32
C ASN A 86 -4.53 9.64 2.78
N VAL A 87 -3.52 10.49 2.82
CA VAL A 87 -3.66 11.89 3.22
C VAL A 87 -4.26 12.68 2.06
N PRO A 88 -5.42 13.36 2.25
CA PRO A 88 -6.08 14.10 1.18
C PRO A 88 -5.18 15.19 0.58
N PRO A 89 -5.28 15.43 -0.74
CA PRO A 89 -4.50 16.46 -1.40
C PRO A 89 -4.81 17.85 -0.87
N GLN A 90 -3.77 18.64 -0.54
CA GLN A 90 -3.85 20.00 -0.03
C GLN A 90 -2.90 20.92 -0.80
N GLU A 91 -3.22 22.21 -0.82
CA GLU A 91 -2.30 23.24 -1.27
C GLU A 91 -1.24 23.48 -0.21
N LEU A 92 0.04 23.47 -0.61
CA LEU A 92 1.17 23.69 0.30
C LEU A 92 1.67 25.14 0.29
N ARG A 93 0.80 26.10 -0.08
CA ARG A 93 1.12 27.53 -0.07
C ARG A 93 0.96 28.11 1.34
N ASP A 94 1.69 29.18 1.63
CA ASP A 94 1.64 29.94 2.88
C ASP A 94 1.82 29.05 4.12
N GLN A 95 0.75 28.87 4.91
CA GLN A 95 0.72 28.00 6.09
C GLN A 95 0.25 26.58 5.79
N GLY A 96 0.09 26.21 4.51
CA GLY A 96 -0.40 24.90 4.09
C GLY A 96 0.46 23.73 4.59
N VAL A 97 1.80 23.90 4.59
CA VAL A 97 2.72 22.88 5.12
C VAL A 97 2.51 22.62 6.61
N GLN A 98 2.33 23.68 7.41
CA GLN A 98 2.08 23.54 8.84
C GLN A 98 0.70 22.95 9.13
N ALA A 99 -0.30 23.28 8.32
CA ALA A 99 -1.64 22.69 8.41
C ALA A 99 -1.57 21.19 8.08
N PHE A 100 -0.90 20.84 6.98
CA PHE A 100 -0.70 19.46 6.56
C PHE A 100 0.01 18.62 7.63
N GLU A 101 1.11 19.12 8.18
CA GLU A 101 1.86 18.46 9.27
C GLU A 101 1.00 18.25 10.52
N ARG A 102 0.26 19.28 10.95
CA ARG A 102 -0.62 19.18 12.11
C ARG A 102 -1.71 18.15 11.93
N ASP A 103 -2.38 18.15 10.77
CA ASP A 103 -3.50 17.26 10.47
C ASP A 103 -3.01 15.81 10.34
N LEU A 104 -1.88 15.61 9.67
CA LEU A 104 -1.21 14.30 9.61
C LEU A 104 -0.85 13.79 11.00
N ARG A 105 -0.22 14.61 11.83
CA ARG A 105 0.15 14.24 13.21
C ARG A 105 -1.06 13.83 14.04
N ALA A 106 -2.18 14.55 13.89
CA ALA A 106 -3.42 14.21 14.58
C ALA A 106 -3.97 12.84 14.12
N SER A 107 -3.95 12.57 12.81
CA SER A 107 -4.35 11.27 12.25
C SER A 107 -3.45 10.12 12.74
N LEU A 108 -2.13 10.33 12.76
CA LEU A 108 -1.18 9.33 13.26
C LEU A 108 -1.35 9.02 14.75
N ASN A 109 -1.58 10.05 15.57
CA ASN A 109 -1.85 9.85 17.00
C ASN A 109 -3.15 9.06 17.22
N ASN A 110 -4.22 9.37 16.47
CA ASN A 110 -5.47 8.61 16.52
C ASN A 110 -5.26 7.14 16.10
N ALA A 111 -4.43 6.90 15.09
CA ALA A 111 -4.12 5.56 14.63
C ALA A 111 -3.31 4.76 15.67
N GLU A 112 -2.33 5.38 16.32
CA GLU A 112 -1.56 4.76 17.42
C GLU A 112 -2.48 4.43 18.61
N ASP A 113 -3.37 5.35 18.99
CA ASP A 113 -4.37 5.10 20.03
C ASP A 113 -5.30 3.92 19.67
N GLY A 114 -5.69 3.82 18.40
CA GLY A 114 -6.48 2.70 17.87
C GLY A 114 -5.73 1.37 17.93
N ALA A 115 -4.45 1.37 17.56
CA ALA A 115 -3.58 0.20 17.62
C ALA A 115 -3.39 -0.27 19.06
N ASN A 116 -3.12 0.65 19.97
CA ASN A 116 -2.94 0.35 21.41
C ASN A 116 -4.15 -0.35 22.04
N ARG A 117 -5.38 -0.01 21.63
CA ARG A 117 -6.61 -0.66 22.12
C ARG A 117 -6.68 -2.15 21.78
N VAL A 118 -5.97 -2.60 20.78
CA VAL A 118 -5.91 -4.01 20.38
C VAL A 118 -4.54 -4.65 20.66
N GLY A 119 -3.69 -3.98 21.42
CA GLY A 119 -2.35 -4.47 21.77
C GLY A 119 -1.43 -4.55 20.55
N ALA A 120 -1.41 -3.48 19.77
CA ALA A 120 -0.47 -3.25 18.68
C ALA A 120 0.05 -1.81 18.72
N HIS A 121 1.16 -1.54 18.02
CA HIS A 121 1.79 -0.22 17.86
C HIS A 121 2.11 0.01 16.40
N LEU A 122 2.07 1.28 15.96
CA LEU A 122 2.48 1.68 14.62
C LEU A 122 3.98 1.98 14.59
N VAL A 123 4.66 1.46 13.57
CA VAL A 123 6.07 1.73 13.33
C VAL A 123 6.29 2.12 11.88
N MET A 124 6.91 3.28 11.66
CA MET A 124 7.38 3.73 10.34
C MET A 124 8.83 3.27 10.12
N ILE A 125 9.00 2.15 9.44
CA ILE A 125 10.29 1.60 9.07
C ILE A 125 10.11 0.78 7.79
N GLY A 126 10.99 0.92 6.82
CA GLY A 126 10.82 0.31 5.50
C GLY A 126 10.59 -1.20 5.51
N ILE A 127 11.30 -1.94 6.37
CA ILE A 127 11.10 -3.37 6.60
C ILE A 127 11.36 -3.67 8.07
N LEU A 128 10.48 -4.43 8.72
CA LEU A 128 10.67 -4.82 10.12
C LEU A 128 11.85 -5.78 10.26
N PRO A 129 12.85 -5.45 11.11
CA PRO A 129 14.00 -6.34 11.35
C PRO A 129 13.63 -7.62 12.13
N THR A 130 12.43 -7.67 12.67
CA THR A 130 11.90 -8.82 13.44
C THR A 130 11.08 -9.79 12.59
N LEU A 131 11.02 -9.59 11.27
CA LEU A 131 10.42 -10.54 10.34
C LEU A 131 11.21 -11.85 10.33
N VAL A 132 10.48 -12.96 10.32
CA VAL A 132 11.00 -14.32 10.16
C VAL A 132 10.22 -15.03 9.05
N GLU A 133 10.72 -16.15 8.56
CA GLU A 133 10.17 -16.90 7.42
C GLU A 133 8.64 -17.10 7.50
N GLY A 134 8.10 -17.41 8.67
CA GLY A 134 6.65 -17.58 8.86
C GLY A 134 5.80 -16.34 8.55
N HIS A 135 6.39 -15.14 8.55
CA HIS A 135 5.68 -13.90 8.22
C HIS A 135 5.56 -13.66 6.70
N PHE A 136 6.19 -14.50 5.88
CA PHE A 136 6.09 -14.47 4.42
C PHE A 136 5.14 -15.53 3.86
N ALA A 137 4.42 -16.25 4.74
CA ALA A 137 3.45 -17.25 4.33
C ALA A 137 2.21 -16.62 3.65
N PRO A 138 1.55 -17.32 2.70
CA PRO A 138 0.32 -16.83 2.06
C PRO A 138 -0.79 -16.45 3.07
N SER A 139 -0.82 -17.12 4.22
CA SER A 139 -1.79 -16.86 5.28
C SER A 139 -1.64 -15.51 5.98
N THR A 140 -0.53 -14.79 5.75
CA THR A 140 -0.26 -13.45 6.30
C THR A 140 -0.68 -12.33 5.35
N ILE A 141 -1.14 -12.66 4.14
CA ILE A 141 -1.76 -11.68 3.23
C ILE A 141 -3.07 -11.18 3.88
N SER A 142 -3.33 -9.90 3.78
CA SER A 142 -4.56 -9.29 4.27
C SER A 142 -5.79 -9.94 3.65
N PRO A 143 -6.89 -10.11 4.39
CA PRO A 143 -8.09 -10.82 3.93
C PRO A 143 -8.90 -9.98 2.94
N ASN A 144 -8.26 -9.57 1.85
CA ASN A 144 -8.85 -8.85 0.73
C ASN A 144 -8.68 -9.69 -0.54
N PRO A 145 -9.76 -10.09 -1.23
CA PRO A 145 -9.69 -10.88 -2.46
C PRO A 145 -8.79 -10.29 -3.54
N ARG A 146 -8.68 -8.96 -3.59
CA ARG A 146 -7.80 -8.26 -4.53
C ARG A 146 -6.32 -8.61 -4.30
N TYR A 147 -5.87 -8.76 -3.06
CA TYR A 147 -4.46 -9.02 -2.76
C TYR A 147 -4.06 -10.46 -3.09
N GLN A 148 -4.94 -11.42 -2.80
CA GLN A 148 -4.72 -12.80 -3.22
C GLN A 148 -4.68 -12.90 -4.75
N LEU A 149 -5.63 -12.28 -5.43
CA LEU A 149 -5.65 -12.22 -6.90
C LEU A 149 -4.37 -11.61 -7.46
N LEU A 150 -3.86 -10.53 -6.87
CA LEU A 150 -2.62 -9.90 -7.30
C LEU A 150 -1.44 -10.87 -7.18
N SER A 151 -1.29 -11.54 -6.05
CA SER A 151 -0.26 -12.56 -5.84
C SER A 151 -0.34 -13.67 -6.89
N ASP A 152 -1.52 -14.25 -7.08
CA ASP A 152 -1.74 -15.35 -8.02
C ASP A 152 -1.43 -14.93 -9.48
N GLN A 153 -1.84 -13.72 -9.88
CA GLN A 153 -1.60 -13.22 -11.23
C GLN A 153 -0.14 -12.90 -11.50
N ILE A 154 0.59 -12.38 -10.53
CA ILE A 154 2.03 -12.10 -10.65
C ILE A 154 2.79 -13.41 -10.83
N LEU A 155 2.56 -14.40 -9.96
CA LEU A 155 3.23 -15.69 -10.03
C LEU A 155 2.87 -16.46 -11.31
N ALA A 156 1.60 -16.44 -11.71
CA ALA A 156 1.18 -17.04 -12.97
C ALA A 156 1.81 -16.39 -14.20
N ALA A 157 2.01 -15.07 -14.18
CA ALA A 157 2.67 -14.34 -15.26
C ALA A 157 4.19 -14.61 -15.31
N ARG A 158 4.82 -14.81 -14.15
CA ARG A 158 6.25 -15.17 -14.07
C ARG A 158 6.52 -16.61 -14.49
N GLY A 159 5.65 -17.52 -14.10
CA GLY A 159 5.84 -18.97 -14.33
C GLY A 159 6.91 -19.62 -13.45
N GLU A 160 7.44 -18.90 -12.48
CA GLU A 160 8.47 -19.35 -11.53
C GLU A 160 8.37 -18.56 -10.22
N ASP A 161 8.93 -19.11 -9.14
CA ASP A 161 9.04 -18.45 -7.85
C ASP A 161 9.93 -17.20 -7.91
N ILE A 162 9.75 -16.30 -6.95
CA ILE A 162 10.51 -15.05 -6.86
C ILE A 162 11.84 -15.36 -6.16
N LEU A 163 12.92 -15.33 -6.90
CA LEU A 163 14.28 -15.41 -6.32
C LEU A 163 14.66 -14.05 -5.73
N ILE A 164 14.98 -14.05 -4.44
CA ILE A 164 15.56 -12.92 -3.73
C ILE A 164 17.01 -13.26 -3.40
N GLU A 165 17.94 -12.47 -3.92
CA GLU A 165 19.35 -12.62 -3.63
C GLU A 165 19.95 -11.26 -3.28
N ILE A 166 20.33 -11.10 -2.01
CA ILE A 166 20.90 -9.87 -1.46
C ILE A 166 22.30 -10.18 -0.95
N SER A 167 23.27 -9.39 -1.36
CA SER A 167 24.66 -9.48 -0.92
C SER A 167 25.03 -8.18 -0.22
N GLY A 168 25.19 -8.24 1.10
CA GLY A 168 25.59 -7.13 1.97
C GLY A 168 26.63 -7.60 2.97
N ALA A 169 26.58 -7.12 4.21
CA ALA A 169 27.38 -7.64 5.31
C ALA A 169 27.08 -9.13 5.56
N GLU A 170 25.83 -9.52 5.35
CA GLU A 170 25.37 -10.90 5.30
C GLU A 170 24.77 -11.19 3.92
N ARG A 171 24.63 -12.48 3.60
CA ARG A 171 24.01 -12.93 2.36
C ARG A 171 22.64 -13.52 2.66
N LEU A 172 21.63 -13.07 1.92
CA LEU A 172 20.31 -13.69 1.86
C LEU A 172 20.09 -14.25 0.46
N LYS A 173 19.71 -15.53 0.39
CA LYS A 173 19.22 -16.14 -0.85
C LYS A 173 18.03 -17.02 -0.50
N THR A 174 16.87 -16.65 -1.01
CA THR A 174 15.62 -17.37 -0.76
C THR A 174 14.71 -17.33 -1.98
N LEU A 175 13.81 -18.30 -2.07
CA LEU A 175 12.72 -18.34 -3.04
C LEU A 175 11.41 -18.02 -2.32
N SER A 176 10.57 -17.22 -2.94
CA SER A 176 9.24 -16.90 -2.43
C SER A 176 8.16 -17.32 -3.42
N GLU A 177 7.23 -18.13 -2.93
CA GLU A 177 6.03 -18.56 -3.64
C GLU A 177 4.88 -17.53 -3.56
N THR A 178 5.17 -16.35 -3.04
CA THR A 178 4.19 -15.28 -2.83
C THR A 178 4.82 -13.90 -3.06
N ILE A 179 3.97 -12.86 -3.15
CA ILE A 179 4.43 -11.46 -3.17
C ILE A 179 4.73 -10.91 -1.77
N MET A 180 4.73 -11.73 -0.74
CA MET A 180 4.95 -11.28 0.64
C MET A 180 6.28 -10.55 0.89
N PRO A 181 7.39 -10.84 0.20
CA PRO A 181 8.58 -10.01 0.31
C PRO A 181 8.36 -8.54 -0.09
N GLU A 182 7.56 -8.29 -1.13
CA GLU A 182 7.13 -6.95 -1.51
C GLU A 182 6.17 -6.36 -0.45
N ALA A 183 5.21 -7.16 -0.02
CA ALA A 183 4.24 -6.77 1.02
C ALA A 183 4.90 -6.41 2.37
N ALA A 184 6.10 -6.90 2.64
CA ALA A 184 6.86 -6.57 3.85
C ALA A 184 7.49 -5.17 3.80
N CYS A 185 7.61 -4.58 2.60
CA CYS A 185 8.17 -3.26 2.41
C CYS A 185 7.09 -2.20 2.65
N THR A 186 7.43 -1.15 3.39
CA THR A 186 6.57 0.02 3.60
C THR A 186 7.27 1.29 3.14
N SER A 187 6.51 2.24 2.65
CA SER A 187 7.02 3.47 2.05
C SER A 187 6.22 4.70 2.45
N THR A 188 6.72 5.86 2.03
CA THR A 188 5.98 7.12 1.99
C THR A 188 5.97 7.59 0.55
N GLN A 189 4.78 7.84 0.00
CA GLN A 189 4.59 8.30 -1.38
C GLN A 189 4.06 9.72 -1.38
N LEU A 190 4.68 10.59 -2.17
CA LEU A 190 4.25 11.96 -2.39
C LEU A 190 3.59 12.06 -3.77
N HIS A 191 2.36 12.53 -3.81
CA HIS A 191 1.58 12.76 -5.02
C HIS A 191 1.53 14.25 -5.30
N VAL A 192 2.10 14.68 -6.40
CA VAL A 192 2.10 16.09 -6.83
C VAL A 192 1.24 16.21 -8.08
N GLN A 193 0.28 17.11 -8.04
CA GLN A 193 -0.52 17.46 -9.20
C GLN A 193 0.34 18.26 -10.20
N VAL A 194 0.34 17.84 -11.45
CA VAL A 194 1.09 18.45 -12.56
C VAL A 194 0.14 18.81 -13.70
#